data_8018139152e5a61443b0594bd7efe5eb
#
_entry.id   8018139152e5a61443b0594bd7efe5eb
#
_cell.length_a   1.000
_cell.length_b   1.000
_cell.length_c   1.000
_cell.angle_alpha   90.00
_cell.angle_beta   90.00
_cell.angle_gamma   90.00
#
_symmetry.space_group_name_H-M   'P 1'
#
loop_
_entity.id
_entity.type
_entity.pdbx_description
1 polymer ?
#
loop_
_entity_poly.entity_id
_entity_poly.type
_entity_poly.pdbx_seq_one_letter_code
_entity_poly.pdbx_strand_id
1 'polypeptide(L)'
;SRNAAGELEGFDVELGNAICKAAALKCTWVETSFDALIPGLVAKKFDAINSAMNITEQRRKSIDFTQPIYRIPSQLVGKAGTAVDTTAEGLKGKTIGVLQGSIQETYAKEHWEKHGVTVVSYKDQNMAWGDLLNGRIDASLVMSAAGQAGFLSKPQGKGFGFIGKPVSDDTILGSGIGFGLRKGDEATKKQLDAAIDKVRADGTIAKLADKYFPGIDVSVK
;
A
#
# COMPACT_ATOMS: atom_id res chain seq x y z
N SER A 1 9.01 -9.14 -2.72
CA SER A 1 10.22 -9.36 -3.55
C SER A 1 10.82 -10.74 -3.30
N ARG A 2 11.83 -11.11 -4.11
CA ARG A 2 12.65 -12.30 -3.91
C ARG A 2 14.08 -11.90 -3.57
N ASN A 3 14.70 -12.63 -2.66
CA ASN A 3 16.13 -12.47 -2.34
C ASN A 3 17.04 -13.14 -3.40
N ALA A 4 18.34 -13.04 -3.22
CA ALA A 4 19.31 -13.63 -4.14
C ALA A 4 19.24 -15.17 -4.23
N ALA A 5 18.69 -15.83 -3.21
CA ALA A 5 18.43 -17.28 -3.18
C ALA A 5 17.09 -17.68 -3.82
N GLY A 6 16.32 -16.70 -4.31
CA GLY A 6 14.99 -16.92 -4.92
C GLY A 6 13.86 -17.08 -3.90
N GLU A 7 14.10 -16.86 -2.63
CA GLU A 7 13.10 -16.96 -1.58
C GLU A 7 12.31 -15.63 -1.47
N LEU A 8 11.05 -15.74 -1.15
CA LEU A 8 10.21 -14.54 -0.91
C LEU A 8 10.67 -13.82 0.35
N GLU A 9 10.84 -12.50 0.23
CA GLU A 9 11.20 -11.62 1.32
C GLU A 9 10.40 -10.32 1.29
N GLY A 10 10.42 -9.59 2.39
CA GLY A 10 9.78 -8.30 2.55
C GLY A 10 8.82 -8.28 3.73
N PHE A 11 8.33 -7.07 4.05
CA PHE A 11 7.50 -6.84 5.22
C PHE A 11 6.27 -7.76 5.26
N ASP A 12 5.48 -7.82 4.18
CA ASP A 12 4.26 -8.64 4.15
C ASP A 12 4.56 -10.14 4.28
N VAL A 13 5.69 -10.61 3.74
CA VAL A 13 6.08 -12.03 3.86
C VAL A 13 6.46 -12.35 5.29
N GLU A 14 7.30 -11.55 5.93
CA GLU A 14 7.71 -11.77 7.32
C GLU A 14 6.52 -11.63 8.28
N LEU A 15 5.68 -10.61 8.07
CA LEU A 15 4.47 -10.40 8.85
C LEU A 15 3.49 -11.57 8.67
N GLY A 16 3.27 -11.99 7.43
CA GLY A 16 2.41 -13.12 7.10
C GLY A 16 2.89 -14.41 7.75
N ASN A 17 4.19 -14.69 7.71
CA ASN A 17 4.79 -15.84 8.38
C ASN A 17 4.58 -15.78 9.92
N ALA A 18 4.75 -14.62 10.53
CA ALA A 18 4.52 -14.43 11.96
C ALA A 18 3.06 -14.66 12.34
N ILE A 19 2.12 -14.13 11.56
CA ILE A 19 0.67 -14.33 11.78
C ILE A 19 0.29 -15.78 11.59
N CYS A 20 0.76 -16.45 10.53
CA CYS A 20 0.51 -17.87 10.30
C CYS A 20 1.03 -18.74 11.45
N LYS A 21 2.23 -18.45 11.92
CA LYS A 21 2.81 -19.14 13.10
C LYS A 21 1.96 -18.92 14.35
N ALA A 22 1.54 -17.69 14.63
CA ALA A 22 0.69 -17.37 15.77
C ALA A 22 -0.71 -18.02 15.67
N ALA A 23 -1.20 -18.23 14.46
CA ALA A 23 -2.47 -18.92 14.18
C ALA A 23 -2.33 -20.45 14.18
N ALA A 24 -1.12 -21.01 14.36
CA ALA A 24 -0.81 -22.42 14.21
C ALA A 24 -1.19 -22.98 12.81
N LEU A 25 -1.03 -22.14 11.78
CA LEU A 25 -1.26 -22.51 10.38
C LEU A 25 0.05 -22.75 9.65
N LYS A 26 0.05 -23.75 8.76
CA LYS A 26 1.11 -23.96 7.78
C LYS A 26 0.72 -23.22 6.51
N CYS A 27 1.30 -22.04 6.29
CA CYS A 27 1.02 -21.22 5.12
C CYS A 27 2.02 -21.51 3.99
N THR A 28 1.53 -21.45 2.77
CA THR A 28 2.31 -21.47 1.54
C THR A 28 1.99 -20.21 0.72
N TRP A 29 2.98 -19.69 0.03
CA TRP A 29 2.84 -18.45 -0.73
C TRP A 29 2.62 -18.73 -2.21
N VAL A 30 1.60 -18.08 -2.79
CA VAL A 30 1.30 -18.08 -4.23
C VAL A 30 1.46 -16.67 -4.75
N GLU A 31 2.36 -16.48 -5.71
CA GLU A 31 2.55 -15.18 -6.36
C GLU A 31 1.59 -14.99 -7.52
N THR A 32 1.01 -13.80 -7.60
CA THR A 32 0.19 -13.37 -8.72
C THR A 32 0.21 -11.85 -8.86
N SER A 33 -0.25 -11.32 -9.99
CA SER A 33 -0.37 -9.88 -10.17
C SER A 33 -1.46 -9.30 -9.25
N PHE A 34 -1.31 -8.03 -8.87
CA PHE A 34 -2.20 -7.39 -7.90
C PHE A 34 -3.67 -7.37 -8.36
N ASP A 35 -3.91 -7.13 -9.63
CA ASP A 35 -5.25 -7.13 -10.24
C ASP A 35 -5.92 -8.52 -10.26
N ALA A 36 -5.12 -9.60 -10.22
CA ALA A 36 -5.60 -10.96 -10.16
C ALA A 36 -5.86 -11.50 -8.74
N LEU A 37 -5.53 -10.74 -7.69
CA LEU A 37 -5.66 -11.18 -6.30
C LEU A 37 -7.12 -11.45 -5.90
N ILE A 38 -8.01 -10.48 -6.07
CA ILE A 38 -9.43 -10.64 -5.71
C ILE A 38 -10.12 -11.71 -6.59
N PRO A 39 -10.00 -11.68 -7.93
CA PRO A 39 -10.54 -12.76 -8.77
C PRO A 39 -10.01 -14.14 -8.39
N GLY A 40 -8.72 -14.25 -8.09
CA GLY A 40 -8.08 -15.52 -7.69
C GLY A 40 -8.61 -16.05 -6.36
N LEU A 41 -8.80 -15.18 -5.37
CA LEU A 41 -9.38 -15.52 -4.08
C LEU A 41 -10.84 -16.03 -4.23
N VAL A 42 -11.64 -15.33 -4.99
CA VAL A 42 -13.04 -15.72 -5.30
C VAL A 42 -13.08 -17.06 -6.03
N ALA A 43 -12.16 -17.28 -6.95
CA ALA A 43 -12.03 -18.54 -7.71
C ALA A 43 -11.36 -19.67 -6.90
N LYS A 44 -11.09 -19.48 -5.60
CA LYS A 44 -10.47 -20.47 -4.70
C LYS A 44 -9.07 -20.95 -5.12
N LYS A 45 -8.31 -20.10 -5.81
CA LYS A 45 -6.91 -20.40 -6.16
C LYS A 45 -5.97 -20.34 -4.95
N PHE A 46 -6.36 -19.60 -3.92
CA PHE A 46 -5.70 -19.48 -2.61
C PHE A 46 -6.75 -19.07 -1.57
N ASP A 47 -6.38 -19.12 -0.29
CA ASP A 47 -7.33 -18.97 0.83
C ASP A 47 -7.36 -17.56 1.45
N ALA A 48 -6.30 -16.79 1.25
CA ALA A 48 -6.19 -15.42 1.74
C ALA A 48 -5.28 -14.59 0.84
N ILE A 49 -5.45 -13.27 0.89
CA ILE A 49 -4.58 -12.29 0.22
C ILE A 49 -3.72 -11.61 1.27
N ASN A 50 -2.40 -11.65 1.06
CA ASN A 50 -1.41 -10.91 1.84
C ASN A 50 -0.53 -10.10 0.88
N SER A 51 -0.90 -8.87 0.58
CA SER A 51 -0.26 -8.05 -0.45
C SER A 51 -0.48 -6.56 -0.23
N ALA A 52 -0.25 -6.07 0.99
CA ALA A 52 -0.47 -4.67 1.36
C ALA A 52 -1.83 -4.11 0.86
N MET A 53 -2.86 -4.95 0.90
CA MET A 53 -4.17 -4.60 0.36
C MET A 53 -4.96 -3.75 1.35
N ASN A 54 -5.21 -2.50 0.98
CA ASN A 54 -6.05 -1.62 1.79
C ASN A 54 -7.50 -2.11 1.85
N ILE A 55 -8.06 -2.04 3.03
CA ILE A 55 -9.45 -2.34 3.32
C ILE A 55 -10.29 -1.16 2.84
N THR A 56 -11.07 -1.35 1.79
CA THR A 56 -11.97 -0.33 1.25
C THR A 56 -13.39 -0.87 1.15
N GLU A 57 -14.38 0.01 1.18
CA GLU A 57 -15.79 -0.37 0.98
C GLU A 57 -16.02 -1.03 -0.38
N GLN A 58 -15.35 -0.54 -1.43
CA GLN A 58 -15.47 -1.14 -2.76
C GLN A 58 -14.99 -2.59 -2.77
N ARG A 59 -13.85 -2.88 -2.15
CA ARG A 59 -13.32 -4.25 -2.04
C ARG A 59 -14.18 -5.13 -1.17
N ARG A 60 -14.76 -4.57 -0.10
CA ARG A 60 -15.70 -5.28 0.77
C ARG A 60 -16.98 -5.73 0.08
N LYS A 61 -17.31 -5.21 -1.09
CA LYS A 61 -18.42 -5.73 -1.91
C LYS A 61 -18.14 -7.14 -2.44
N SER A 62 -16.88 -7.47 -2.70
CA SER A 62 -16.45 -8.74 -3.31
C SER A 62 -15.80 -9.71 -2.34
N ILE A 63 -15.10 -9.22 -1.33
CA ILE A 63 -14.36 -10.01 -0.36
C ILE A 63 -14.55 -9.48 1.06
N ASP A 64 -14.22 -10.30 2.04
CA ASP A 64 -14.09 -9.87 3.43
C ASP A 64 -12.61 -9.60 3.77
N PHE A 65 -12.36 -9.04 4.94
CA PHE A 65 -11.03 -8.73 5.46
C PHE A 65 -10.91 -9.15 6.92
N THR A 66 -9.70 -9.45 7.34
CA THR A 66 -9.33 -9.43 8.75
C THR A 66 -9.49 -8.03 9.33
N GLN A 67 -9.32 -7.87 10.63
CA GLN A 67 -9.07 -6.56 11.23
C GLN A 67 -7.86 -5.90 10.54
N PRO A 68 -7.77 -4.56 10.54
CA PRO A 68 -6.58 -3.86 10.06
C PRO A 68 -5.35 -4.30 10.87
N ILE A 69 -4.25 -4.60 10.16
CA ILE A 69 -3.00 -5.03 10.78
C ILE A 69 -2.08 -3.84 10.98
N TYR A 70 -1.95 -3.02 9.94
CA TYR A 70 -1.12 -1.84 9.90
C TYR A 70 -1.70 -0.81 8.93
N ARG A 71 -1.16 0.41 8.94
CA ARG A 71 -1.60 1.51 8.08
C ARG A 71 -0.38 2.19 7.48
N ILE A 72 -0.40 2.44 6.18
CA ILE A 72 0.64 3.20 5.49
C ILE A 72 -0.02 4.41 4.82
N PRO A 73 0.41 5.64 5.14
CA PRO A 73 -0.15 6.83 4.54
C PRO A 73 0.18 6.92 3.04
N SER A 74 -0.68 7.59 2.28
CA SER A 74 -0.41 7.99 0.90
C SER A 74 0.14 9.42 0.90
N GLN A 75 1.24 9.62 0.19
CA GLN A 75 1.92 10.91 0.14
C GLN A 75 2.55 11.18 -1.23
N LEU A 76 2.71 12.45 -1.55
CA LEU A 76 3.39 12.87 -2.78
C LEU A 76 4.91 12.69 -2.62
N VAL A 77 5.52 12.12 -3.65
CA VAL A 77 6.97 12.14 -3.88
C VAL A 77 7.26 13.13 -4.99
N GLY A 78 8.11 14.09 -4.73
CA GLY A 78 8.51 15.13 -5.65
C GLY A 78 9.89 15.68 -5.32
N LYS A 79 10.29 16.79 -5.94
CA LYS A 79 11.57 17.45 -5.65
C LYS A 79 11.65 17.84 -4.18
N ALA A 80 12.71 17.44 -3.50
CA ALA A 80 12.91 17.72 -2.09
C ALA A 80 12.86 19.22 -1.80
N GLY A 81 12.20 19.58 -0.71
CA GLY A 81 12.04 20.99 -0.31
C GLY A 81 10.93 21.75 -1.05
N THR A 82 10.21 21.11 -1.97
CA THR A 82 9.04 21.74 -2.61
C THR A 82 7.94 21.91 -1.57
N ALA A 83 7.60 23.17 -1.27
CA ALA A 83 6.43 23.48 -0.46
C ALA A 83 5.17 23.35 -1.31
N VAL A 84 4.27 22.44 -0.93
CA VAL A 84 3.02 22.20 -1.64
C VAL A 84 1.91 21.90 -0.64
N ASP A 85 0.75 22.49 -0.87
CA ASP A 85 -0.48 22.07 -0.22
C ASP A 85 -1.12 20.96 -1.09
N THR A 86 -1.50 19.86 -0.47
CA THR A 86 -2.06 18.67 -1.12
C THR A 86 -3.56 18.80 -1.46
N THR A 87 -4.10 20.02 -1.42
CA THR A 87 -5.44 20.34 -1.92
C THR A 87 -5.42 20.52 -3.44
N ALA A 88 -6.58 20.44 -4.07
CA ALA A 88 -6.69 20.69 -5.51
C ALA A 88 -6.22 22.12 -5.87
N GLU A 89 -6.52 23.10 -5.02
CA GLU A 89 -6.06 24.49 -5.22
C GLU A 89 -4.54 24.59 -5.14
N GLY A 90 -3.92 23.94 -4.14
CA GLY A 90 -2.47 23.94 -3.97
C GLY A 90 -1.71 23.19 -5.08
N LEU A 91 -2.37 22.25 -5.75
CA LEU A 91 -1.83 21.46 -6.85
C LEU A 91 -2.23 21.98 -8.24
N LYS A 92 -2.96 23.09 -8.32
CA LYS A 92 -3.41 23.66 -9.58
C LYS A 92 -2.23 23.94 -10.53
N GLY A 93 -2.37 23.51 -11.78
CA GLY A 93 -1.31 23.62 -12.78
C GLY A 93 -0.18 22.60 -12.67
N LYS A 94 -0.25 21.70 -11.69
CA LYS A 94 0.71 20.61 -11.54
C LYS A 94 0.23 19.33 -12.21
N THR A 95 1.19 18.47 -12.55
CA THR A 95 0.94 17.16 -13.12
C THR A 95 1.34 16.10 -12.11
N ILE A 96 0.39 15.26 -11.71
CA ILE A 96 0.57 14.22 -10.69
C ILE A 96 0.47 12.85 -11.34
N GLY A 97 1.51 12.05 -11.16
CA GLY A 97 1.53 10.66 -11.61
C GLY A 97 0.96 9.72 -10.56
N VAL A 98 0.23 8.69 -11.01
CA VAL A 98 -0.36 7.66 -10.15
C VAL A 98 -0.25 6.29 -10.82
N LEU A 99 -0.23 5.23 -10.01
CA LEU A 99 -0.28 3.86 -10.52
C LEU A 99 -1.72 3.50 -10.90
N GLN A 100 -1.92 3.02 -12.11
CA GLN A 100 -3.23 2.60 -12.62
C GLN A 100 -3.85 1.49 -11.75
N GLY A 101 -5.13 1.62 -11.45
CA GLY A 101 -5.88 0.68 -10.61
C GLY A 101 -5.62 0.80 -9.11
N SER A 102 -4.77 1.73 -8.69
CA SER A 102 -4.50 1.97 -7.27
C SER A 102 -5.57 2.86 -6.61
N ILE A 103 -5.63 2.80 -5.29
CA ILE A 103 -6.47 3.72 -4.51
C ILE A 103 -5.98 5.17 -4.62
N GLN A 104 -4.68 5.36 -4.85
CA GLN A 104 -4.08 6.66 -5.09
C GLN A 104 -4.58 7.28 -6.40
N GLU A 105 -4.75 6.46 -7.45
CA GLU A 105 -5.38 6.91 -8.69
C GLU A 105 -6.82 7.37 -8.46
N THR A 106 -7.60 6.55 -7.76
CA THR A 106 -9.00 6.89 -7.43
C THR A 106 -9.06 8.20 -6.64
N TYR A 107 -8.20 8.35 -5.64
CA TYR A 107 -8.12 9.58 -4.83
C TYR A 107 -7.77 10.79 -5.70
N ALA A 108 -6.71 10.70 -6.49
CA ALA A 108 -6.24 11.81 -7.31
C ALA A 108 -7.29 12.23 -8.35
N LYS A 109 -7.98 11.30 -8.97
CA LYS A 109 -9.06 11.60 -9.92
C LYS A 109 -10.25 12.26 -9.25
N GLU A 110 -10.65 11.76 -8.07
CA GLU A 110 -11.81 12.29 -7.36
C GLU A 110 -11.55 13.69 -6.78
N HIS A 111 -10.43 13.86 -6.08
CA HIS A 111 -10.15 15.08 -5.31
C HIS A 111 -9.38 16.15 -6.10
N TRP A 112 -8.64 15.76 -7.15
CA TRP A 112 -7.74 16.67 -7.86
C TRP A 112 -8.10 16.85 -9.33
N GLU A 113 -8.24 15.77 -10.11
CA GLU A 113 -8.49 15.86 -11.56
C GLU A 113 -9.79 16.57 -11.88
N LYS A 114 -10.86 16.25 -11.17
CA LYS A 114 -12.16 16.94 -11.29
C LYS A 114 -12.11 18.44 -10.99
N HIS A 115 -11.05 18.90 -10.34
CA HIS A 115 -10.84 20.29 -9.93
C HIS A 115 -9.67 20.96 -10.68
N GLY A 116 -9.24 20.40 -11.80
CA GLY A 116 -8.30 21.04 -12.73
C GLY A 116 -6.83 20.74 -12.50
N VAL A 117 -6.50 19.72 -11.69
CA VAL A 117 -5.13 19.18 -11.60
C VAL A 117 -4.95 18.12 -12.69
N THR A 118 -3.81 18.08 -13.35
CA THR A 118 -3.52 17.04 -14.35
C THR A 118 -3.08 15.75 -13.64
N VAL A 119 -3.81 14.66 -13.88
CA VAL A 119 -3.48 13.33 -13.33
C VAL A 119 -3.08 12.39 -14.48
N VAL A 120 -1.92 11.76 -14.36
CA VAL A 120 -1.40 10.79 -15.36
C VAL A 120 -1.32 9.42 -14.72
N SER A 121 -2.04 8.46 -15.30
CA SER A 121 -2.06 7.07 -14.85
C SER A 121 -1.00 6.25 -15.56
N TYR A 122 -0.16 5.55 -14.81
CA TYR A 122 0.91 4.70 -15.30
C TYR A 122 0.62 3.22 -15.03
N LYS A 123 0.90 2.37 -16.00
CA LYS A 123 0.77 0.90 -15.82
C LYS A 123 1.78 0.32 -14.87
N ASP A 124 2.93 0.98 -14.72
CA ASP A 124 4.02 0.59 -13.84
C ASP A 124 4.57 1.83 -13.10
N GLN A 125 4.84 1.68 -11.82
CA GLN A 125 5.32 2.79 -11.00
C GLN A 125 6.72 3.27 -11.43
N ASN A 126 7.55 2.40 -12.01
CA ASN A 126 8.86 2.82 -12.51
C ASN A 126 8.76 3.79 -13.71
N MET A 127 7.69 3.67 -14.50
CA MET A 127 7.42 4.65 -15.57
C MET A 127 7.12 6.03 -14.97
N ALA A 128 6.34 6.08 -13.88
CA ALA A 128 6.09 7.34 -13.17
C ALA A 128 7.39 7.92 -12.59
N TRP A 129 8.28 7.09 -12.02
CA TRP A 129 9.59 7.55 -11.56
C TRP A 129 10.45 8.09 -12.69
N GLY A 130 10.45 7.44 -13.85
CA GLY A 130 11.14 7.93 -15.05
C GLY A 130 10.65 9.30 -15.49
N ASP A 131 9.35 9.53 -15.51
CA ASP A 131 8.76 10.80 -15.88
C ASP A 131 8.95 11.88 -14.80
N LEU A 132 8.98 11.50 -13.51
CA LEU A 132 9.35 12.41 -12.43
C LEU A 132 10.80 12.89 -12.56
N LEU A 133 11.74 11.99 -12.83
CA LEU A 133 13.15 12.30 -13.07
C LEU A 133 13.36 13.23 -14.26
N ASN A 134 12.58 13.04 -15.32
CA ASN A 134 12.63 13.84 -16.54
C ASN A 134 11.82 15.15 -16.47
N GLY A 135 11.16 15.42 -15.33
CA GLY A 135 10.34 16.62 -15.14
C GLY A 135 9.05 16.65 -15.95
N ARG A 136 8.57 15.50 -16.45
CA ARG A 136 7.29 15.40 -17.17
C ARG A 136 6.10 15.38 -16.22
N ILE A 137 6.31 14.95 -14.99
CA ILE A 137 5.37 15.10 -13.88
C ILE A 137 6.05 15.84 -12.74
N ASP A 138 5.29 16.56 -11.94
CA ASP A 138 5.77 17.34 -10.79
C ASP A 138 5.93 16.47 -9.54
N ALA A 139 5.06 15.48 -9.38
CA ALA A 139 5.07 14.56 -8.26
C ALA A 139 4.32 13.27 -8.60
N SER A 140 4.52 12.24 -7.81
CA SER A 140 3.73 11.00 -7.85
C SER A 140 3.09 10.73 -6.50
N LEU A 141 1.77 10.47 -6.48
CA LEU A 141 1.06 10.05 -5.27
C LEU A 141 1.21 8.55 -5.09
N VAL A 142 1.79 8.15 -3.99
CA VAL A 142 2.10 6.75 -3.68
C VAL A 142 1.84 6.44 -2.21
N MET A 143 1.71 5.16 -1.90
CA MET A 143 1.89 4.67 -0.54
C MET A 143 3.32 5.02 -0.08
N SER A 144 3.48 5.69 1.06
CA SER A 144 4.80 6.21 1.49
C SER A 144 5.88 5.14 1.58
N ALA A 145 5.55 3.94 2.05
CA ALA A 145 6.50 2.82 2.06
C ALA A 145 6.97 2.41 0.66
N ALA A 146 6.08 2.39 -0.33
CA ALA A 146 6.44 2.10 -1.71
C ALA A 146 7.32 3.21 -2.31
N GLY A 147 7.01 4.47 -2.01
CA GLY A 147 7.85 5.61 -2.40
C GLY A 147 9.24 5.55 -1.79
N GLN A 148 9.33 5.24 -0.50
CA GLN A 148 10.61 5.10 0.21
C GLN A 148 11.44 3.95 -0.37
N ALA A 149 10.91 2.73 -0.40
CA ALA A 149 11.66 1.55 -0.84
C ALA A 149 11.87 1.52 -2.37
N GLY A 150 10.87 1.97 -3.14
CA GLY A 150 10.91 1.92 -4.59
C GLY A 150 11.74 3.00 -5.25
N PHE A 151 11.90 4.15 -4.60
CA PHE A 151 12.54 5.32 -5.24
C PHE A 151 13.47 6.09 -4.31
N LEU A 152 12.99 6.60 -3.16
CA LEU A 152 13.76 7.55 -2.35
C LEU A 152 15.03 6.96 -1.73
N SER A 153 15.04 5.68 -1.39
CA SER A 153 16.22 4.98 -0.87
C SER A 153 17.23 4.58 -1.95
N LYS A 154 16.88 4.76 -3.23
CA LYS A 154 17.76 4.40 -4.35
C LYS A 154 18.58 5.61 -4.80
N PRO A 155 19.75 5.40 -5.47
CA PRO A 155 20.59 6.49 -5.97
C PRO A 155 19.84 7.52 -6.81
N GLN A 156 18.89 7.08 -7.64
CA GLN A 156 18.09 7.95 -8.50
C GLN A 156 17.12 8.85 -7.73
N GLY A 157 16.76 8.48 -6.50
CA GLY A 157 15.91 9.29 -5.62
C GLY A 157 16.62 10.47 -4.95
N LYS A 158 17.94 10.62 -5.19
CA LYS A 158 18.70 11.73 -4.64
C LYS A 158 18.15 13.07 -5.15
N GLY A 159 17.84 13.98 -4.23
CA GLY A 159 17.22 15.27 -4.53
C GLY A 159 15.69 15.24 -4.59
N PHE A 160 15.09 14.08 -4.32
CA PHE A 160 13.65 13.91 -4.16
C PHE A 160 13.31 13.56 -2.72
N GLY A 161 12.05 13.73 -2.36
CA GLY A 161 11.56 13.43 -1.02
C GLY A 161 10.05 13.43 -0.98
N PHE A 162 9.49 13.13 0.18
CA PHE A 162 8.08 13.38 0.43
C PHE A 162 7.83 14.86 0.49
N ILE A 163 6.79 15.32 -0.22
CA ILE A 163 6.36 16.72 -0.25
C ILE A 163 4.89 16.83 0.16
N GLY A 164 4.55 17.96 0.78
CA GLY A 164 3.22 18.17 1.33
C GLY A 164 2.88 17.21 2.48
N LYS A 165 1.66 17.34 2.99
CA LYS A 165 1.14 16.45 4.01
C LYS A 165 0.60 15.15 3.39
N PRO A 166 0.62 14.02 4.13
CA PRO A 166 -0.11 12.83 3.72
C PRO A 166 -1.59 13.15 3.45
N VAL A 167 -2.13 12.52 2.42
CA VAL A 167 -3.56 12.62 2.12
C VAL A 167 -4.36 11.58 2.89
N SER A 168 -5.63 11.88 3.16
CA SER A 168 -6.53 10.97 3.86
C SER A 168 -7.94 11.01 3.26
N ASP A 169 -8.55 9.84 3.17
CA ASP A 169 -9.94 9.64 2.80
C ASP A 169 -10.29 8.19 3.15
N ASP A 170 -11.04 8.00 4.23
CA ASP A 170 -11.32 6.64 4.73
C ASP A 170 -12.13 5.80 3.74
N THR A 171 -12.93 6.42 2.88
CA THR A 171 -13.72 5.72 1.86
C THR A 171 -12.86 5.24 0.70
N ILE A 172 -11.97 6.10 0.19
CA ILE A 172 -11.14 5.82 -1.00
C ILE A 172 -9.82 5.16 -0.61
N LEU A 173 -9.09 5.74 0.34
CA LEU A 173 -7.77 5.27 0.75
C LEU A 173 -7.84 4.14 1.79
N GLY A 174 -9.02 3.93 2.37
CA GLY A 174 -9.29 2.84 3.29
C GLY A 174 -8.87 3.09 4.73
N SER A 175 -9.23 2.13 5.58
CA SER A 175 -9.03 2.18 7.04
C SER A 175 -7.79 1.42 7.52
N GLY A 176 -6.90 1.04 6.63
CA GLY A 176 -5.70 0.25 6.92
C GLY A 176 -5.57 -0.96 6.02
N ILE A 177 -4.55 -1.76 6.26
CA ILE A 177 -4.20 -2.95 5.49
C ILE A 177 -4.51 -4.19 6.31
N GLY A 178 -5.17 -5.15 5.69
CA GLY A 178 -5.50 -6.44 6.28
C GLY A 178 -5.39 -7.58 5.27
N PHE A 179 -5.55 -8.80 5.73
CA PHE A 179 -5.65 -9.94 4.83
C PHE A 179 -7.03 -9.97 4.18
N GLY A 180 -7.06 -10.16 2.84
CA GLY A 180 -8.31 -10.41 2.12
C GLY A 180 -8.76 -11.87 2.29
N LEU A 181 -10.04 -12.06 2.50
CA LEU A 181 -10.68 -13.36 2.72
C LEU A 181 -11.92 -13.50 1.83
N ARG A 182 -12.29 -14.72 1.49
CA ARG A 182 -13.56 -14.95 0.81
C ARG A 182 -14.73 -14.54 1.70
N LYS A 183 -15.77 -14.03 1.09
CA LYS A 183 -17.03 -13.73 1.76
C LYS A 183 -17.54 -14.93 2.56
N GLY A 184 -17.87 -14.68 3.84
CA GLY A 184 -18.44 -15.69 4.72
C GLY A 184 -17.44 -16.69 5.30
N ASP A 185 -16.14 -16.54 5.07
CA ASP A 185 -15.10 -17.37 5.70
C ASP A 185 -14.80 -16.90 7.13
N GLU A 186 -15.79 -16.99 7.99
CA GLU A 186 -15.71 -16.54 9.39
C GLU A 186 -14.69 -17.33 10.21
N ALA A 187 -14.49 -18.62 9.91
CA ALA A 187 -13.53 -19.45 10.62
C ALA A 187 -12.10 -18.97 10.42
N THR A 188 -11.69 -18.73 9.16
CA THR A 188 -10.37 -18.20 8.82
C THR A 188 -10.19 -16.78 9.37
N LYS A 189 -11.21 -15.94 9.24
CA LYS A 189 -11.20 -14.57 9.79
C LYS A 189 -10.94 -14.57 11.29
N LYS A 190 -11.68 -15.35 12.05
CA LYS A 190 -11.53 -15.45 13.51
C LYS A 190 -10.15 -15.94 13.92
N GLN A 191 -9.62 -16.95 13.22
CA GLN A 191 -8.30 -17.51 13.49
C GLN A 191 -7.18 -16.51 13.21
N LEU A 192 -7.25 -15.82 12.09
CA LEU A 192 -6.28 -14.79 11.72
C LEU A 192 -6.39 -13.53 12.59
N ASP A 193 -7.60 -13.08 12.92
CA ASP A 193 -7.80 -11.92 13.81
C ASP A 193 -7.19 -12.18 15.20
N ALA A 194 -7.38 -13.36 15.77
CA ALA A 194 -6.76 -13.74 17.04
C ALA A 194 -5.23 -13.78 16.95
N ALA A 195 -4.67 -14.25 15.85
CA ALA A 195 -3.24 -14.26 15.61
C ALA A 195 -2.67 -12.85 15.43
N ILE A 196 -3.40 -11.96 14.75
CA ILE A 196 -3.05 -10.55 14.59
C ILE A 196 -2.97 -9.86 15.95
N ASP A 197 -3.93 -10.11 16.84
CA ASP A 197 -3.89 -9.58 18.20
C ASP A 197 -2.65 -10.04 18.97
N LYS A 198 -2.24 -11.30 18.83
CA LYS A 198 -1.01 -11.83 19.46
C LYS A 198 0.24 -11.12 18.97
N VAL A 199 0.43 -11.03 17.63
CA VAL A 199 1.64 -10.41 17.05
C VAL A 199 1.66 -8.88 17.23
N ARG A 200 0.51 -8.27 17.46
CA ARG A 200 0.43 -6.87 17.87
C ARG A 200 0.85 -6.70 19.32
N ALA A 201 0.31 -7.51 20.22
CA ALA A 201 0.58 -7.43 21.66
C ALA A 201 2.02 -7.76 22.03
N ASP A 202 2.67 -8.69 21.33
CA ASP A 202 4.08 -9.08 21.57
C ASP A 202 5.10 -8.15 20.90
N GLY A 203 4.65 -7.11 20.18
CA GLY A 203 5.51 -6.12 19.53
C GLY A 203 6.08 -6.55 18.18
N THR A 204 5.69 -7.70 17.63
CA THR A 204 6.19 -8.20 16.34
C THR A 204 5.89 -7.24 15.19
N ILE A 205 4.66 -6.68 15.13
CA ILE A 205 4.28 -5.72 14.08
C ILE A 205 5.16 -4.46 14.16
N ALA A 206 5.32 -3.90 15.36
CA ALA A 206 6.14 -2.71 15.56
C ALA A 206 7.61 -2.95 15.17
N LYS A 207 8.18 -4.07 15.57
CA LYS A 207 9.57 -4.46 15.23
C LYS A 207 9.79 -4.62 13.72
N LEU A 208 8.83 -5.24 13.03
CA LEU A 208 8.90 -5.38 11.57
C LEU A 208 8.72 -4.01 10.89
N ALA A 209 7.83 -3.17 11.40
CA ALA A 209 7.65 -1.82 10.89
C ALA A 209 8.92 -0.99 11.00
N ASP A 210 9.60 -1.02 12.14
CA ASP A 210 10.87 -0.32 12.34
C ASP A 210 11.97 -0.83 11.40
N LYS A 211 11.98 -2.12 11.12
CA LYS A 211 12.94 -2.73 10.18
C LYS A 211 12.72 -2.25 8.74
N TYR A 212 11.48 -2.20 8.29
CA TYR A 212 11.14 -1.97 6.87
C TYR A 212 10.74 -0.52 6.57
N PHE A 213 10.20 0.19 7.53
CA PHE A 213 9.63 1.53 7.37
C PHE A 213 10.13 2.49 8.45
N PRO A 214 11.47 2.64 8.62
CA PRO A 214 12.00 3.48 9.69
C PRO A 214 11.44 4.89 9.60
N GLY A 215 10.93 5.41 10.72
CA GLY A 215 10.35 6.75 10.80
C GLY A 215 8.90 6.89 10.26
N ILE A 216 8.26 5.80 9.82
CA ILE A 216 6.86 5.80 9.39
C ILE A 216 6.01 5.17 10.50
N ASP A 217 5.05 5.92 11.05
CA ASP A 217 4.05 5.37 11.97
C ASP A 217 3.03 4.53 11.17
N VAL A 218 3.07 3.22 11.35
CA VAL A 218 2.17 2.26 10.70
C VAL A 218 1.08 1.77 11.66
N SER A 219 0.96 2.34 12.85
CA SER A 219 -0.04 1.92 13.84
C SER A 219 -1.46 2.14 13.33
N VAL A 220 -2.34 1.22 13.68
CA VAL A 220 -3.77 1.35 13.50
C VAL A 220 -4.34 1.96 14.78
N LYS A 221 -4.98 3.11 14.65
CA LYS A 221 -5.66 3.82 15.75
C LYS A 221 -7.10 3.40 15.84
#